data_cd6da608f80a5e3c90725974074cbac1
#
_entry.id   cd6da608f80a5e3c90725974074cbac1
#
_cell.length_a   1.000
_cell.length_b   1.000
_cell.length_c   1.000
_cell.angle_alpha   90.00
_cell.angle_beta   90.00
_cell.angle_gamma   90.00
#
_symmetry.space_group_name_H-M   'P 1'
#
loop_
_entity.id
_entity.type
_entity.pdbx_description
1 polymer ?
#
loop_
_entity_poly.entity_id
_entity_poly.type
_entity_poly.pdbx_seq_one_letter_code
_entity_poly.pdbx_strand_id
1 'polypeptide(L)'
;HLDPRVSSPARAVGMWQLLEGTAREYGLTITPTVDERCHVEKATGAACRYLKAAYKKYGDWAAVAASYNGGMGRISGELVKQDADSSFDLWLVEETTRYIYRIMAIKQIFENPSKYGFVLRARDLYKPIPTVDVAVSQDIQNLSAFAKEHGITYADLKRFNPWLRDRKLVTGGKTYKLSIPQGKDMYYKTPNTEVYDSAWVVSEN
;
A
#
# COMPACT_ATOMS: atom_id res chain seq x y z
N HIS A 1 4.67 6.10 5.78
CA HIS A 1 5.59 4.96 5.82
C HIS A 1 5.28 3.98 4.69
N LEU A 2 6.32 3.41 4.06
CA LEU A 2 6.16 2.31 3.09
C LEU A 2 6.16 0.92 3.77
N ASP A 3 5.97 0.84 5.08
CA ASP A 3 5.85 -0.43 5.81
C ASP A 3 4.39 -0.94 5.72
N PRO A 4 4.15 -2.12 5.14
CA PRO A 4 2.83 -2.70 5.03
C PRO A 4 2.22 -3.14 6.37
N ARG A 5 2.99 -3.14 7.45
CA ARG A 5 2.55 -3.60 8.78
C ARG A 5 2.23 -2.46 9.75
N VAL A 6 2.46 -1.21 9.36
CA VAL A 6 2.28 -0.06 10.25
C VAL A 6 0.82 0.11 10.66
N SER A 7 0.60 0.47 11.91
CA SER A 7 -0.72 0.80 12.45
C SER A 7 -0.69 2.19 13.08
N SER A 8 -1.73 2.98 12.84
CA SER A 8 -1.91 4.29 13.46
C SER A 8 -2.66 4.20 14.80
N PRO A 9 -2.63 5.25 15.63
CA PRO A 9 -3.47 5.33 16.84
C PRO A 9 -4.96 5.16 16.54
N ALA A 10 -5.44 5.61 15.38
CA ALA A 10 -6.81 5.43 14.90
C ALA A 10 -7.10 4.02 14.36
N ARG A 11 -6.15 3.07 14.48
CA ARG A 11 -6.24 1.70 13.96
C ARG A 11 -6.35 1.60 12.44
N ALA A 12 -5.90 2.62 11.71
CA ALA A 12 -5.64 2.49 10.29
C ALA A 12 -4.38 1.65 10.08
N VAL A 13 -4.39 0.73 9.12
CA VAL A 13 -3.34 -0.30 8.95
C VAL A 13 -2.82 -0.32 7.52
N GLY A 14 -1.53 -0.66 7.40
CA GLY A 14 -0.83 -0.92 6.15
C GLY A 14 -0.32 0.35 5.47
N MET A 15 0.27 0.17 4.28
CA MET A 15 0.80 1.30 3.49
C MET A 15 -0.26 2.33 3.15
N TRP A 16 -1.49 1.90 2.92
CA TRP A 16 -2.62 2.74 2.56
C TRP A 16 -3.39 3.28 3.76
N GLN A 17 -3.04 2.87 4.98
CA GLN A 17 -3.68 3.34 6.22
C GLN A 17 -5.22 3.25 6.16
N LEU A 18 -5.73 2.10 5.72
CA LEU A 18 -7.18 1.86 5.66
C LEU A 18 -7.72 1.53 7.05
N LEU A 19 -8.82 2.17 7.42
CA LEU A 19 -9.63 1.77 8.56
C LEU A 19 -10.34 0.44 8.25
N GLU A 20 -10.66 -0.34 9.27
CA GLU A 20 -11.28 -1.66 9.09
C GLU A 20 -12.59 -1.60 8.31
N GLY A 21 -13.49 -0.67 8.65
CA GLY A 21 -14.77 -0.48 7.95
C GLY A 21 -14.57 -0.23 6.47
N THR A 22 -13.72 0.74 6.11
CA THR A 22 -13.39 1.06 4.73
C THR A 22 -12.74 -0.13 4.01
N ALA A 23 -11.81 -0.82 4.68
CA ALA A 23 -11.14 -1.98 4.09
C ALA A 23 -12.15 -3.09 3.73
N ARG A 24 -13.09 -3.40 4.61
CA ARG A 24 -14.16 -4.38 4.36
C ARG A 24 -15.12 -3.92 3.26
N GLU A 25 -15.53 -2.67 3.26
CA GLU A 25 -16.38 -2.05 2.22
C GLU A 25 -15.76 -2.21 0.83
N TYR A 26 -14.42 -2.04 0.75
CA TYR A 26 -13.68 -2.20 -0.50
C TYR A 26 -13.10 -3.61 -0.71
N GLY A 27 -13.66 -4.62 -0.05
CA GLY A 27 -13.48 -6.04 -0.36
C GLY A 27 -12.25 -6.70 0.27
N LEU A 28 -11.62 -6.10 1.29
CA LEU A 28 -10.52 -6.72 2.02
C LEU A 28 -11.02 -7.62 3.13
N THR A 29 -10.35 -8.76 3.32
CA THR A 29 -10.62 -9.70 4.40
C THR A 29 -9.79 -9.34 5.63
N ILE A 30 -10.47 -9.27 6.78
CA ILE A 30 -9.83 -9.08 8.09
C ILE A 30 -10.40 -10.12 9.04
N THR A 31 -9.52 -11.00 9.52
CA THR A 31 -9.82 -12.07 10.50
C THR A 31 -8.71 -12.11 11.55
N PRO A 32 -8.83 -12.93 12.61
CA PRO A 32 -7.74 -13.10 13.56
C PRO A 32 -6.41 -13.55 12.95
N THR A 33 -6.43 -14.31 11.85
CA THR A 33 -5.22 -14.85 11.20
C THR A 33 -4.81 -14.11 9.93
N VAL A 34 -5.68 -13.25 9.38
CA VAL A 34 -5.49 -12.54 8.12
C VAL A 34 -5.87 -11.07 8.27
N ASP A 35 -5.03 -10.16 7.79
CA ASP A 35 -5.37 -8.75 7.60
C ASP A 35 -4.87 -8.26 6.24
N GLU A 36 -5.75 -8.27 5.25
CA GLU A 36 -5.40 -7.90 3.87
C GLU A 36 -5.08 -6.41 3.68
N ARG A 37 -5.24 -5.56 4.71
CA ARG A 37 -4.71 -4.20 4.71
C ARG A 37 -3.17 -4.18 4.66
N CYS A 38 -2.54 -5.27 5.14
CA CYS A 38 -1.11 -5.48 5.06
C CYS A 38 -0.67 -6.14 3.74
N HIS A 39 -1.59 -6.58 2.89
CA HIS A 39 -1.29 -7.15 1.57
C HIS A 39 -1.16 -6.02 0.55
N VAL A 40 0.06 -5.74 0.12
CA VAL A 40 0.36 -4.55 -0.71
C VAL A 40 -0.56 -4.44 -1.93
N GLU A 41 -0.66 -5.48 -2.73
CA GLU A 41 -1.46 -5.47 -3.98
C GLU A 41 -2.96 -5.33 -3.70
N LYS A 42 -3.49 -6.13 -2.77
CA LYS A 42 -4.93 -6.08 -2.43
C LYS A 42 -5.32 -4.75 -1.80
N ALA A 43 -4.50 -4.24 -0.87
CA ALA A 43 -4.73 -2.94 -0.26
C ALA A 43 -4.64 -1.80 -1.29
N THR A 44 -3.70 -1.87 -2.24
CA THR A 44 -3.60 -0.92 -3.36
C THR A 44 -4.85 -0.99 -4.23
N GLY A 45 -5.32 -2.18 -4.57
CA GLY A 45 -6.58 -2.35 -5.32
C GLY A 45 -7.79 -1.75 -4.58
N ALA A 46 -7.89 -1.94 -3.27
CA ALA A 46 -8.95 -1.35 -2.44
C ALA A 46 -8.85 0.18 -2.40
N ALA A 47 -7.66 0.73 -2.18
CA ALA A 47 -7.42 2.17 -2.20
C ALA A 47 -7.77 2.80 -3.56
N CYS A 48 -7.38 2.15 -4.66
CA CYS A 48 -7.74 2.60 -6.01
C CYS A 48 -9.27 2.61 -6.23
N ARG A 49 -9.99 1.61 -5.72
CA ARG A 49 -11.47 1.61 -5.80
C ARG A 49 -12.07 2.77 -5.00
N TYR A 50 -11.57 3.02 -3.79
CA TYR A 50 -11.96 4.18 -2.99
C TYR A 50 -11.72 5.49 -3.74
N LEU A 51 -10.50 5.71 -4.25
CA LEU A 51 -10.12 6.92 -4.96
C LEU A 51 -10.98 7.15 -6.22
N LYS A 52 -11.27 6.09 -6.98
CA LYS A 52 -12.18 6.16 -8.14
C LYS A 52 -13.61 6.51 -7.73
N ALA A 53 -14.12 5.94 -6.64
CA ALA A 53 -15.46 6.27 -6.13
C ALA A 53 -15.52 7.73 -5.65
N ALA A 54 -14.50 8.21 -4.95
CA ALA A 54 -14.41 9.60 -4.55
C ALA A 54 -14.31 10.55 -5.76
N TYR A 55 -13.52 10.20 -6.77
CA TYR A 55 -13.42 11.01 -7.98
C TYR A 55 -14.74 11.07 -8.76
N LYS A 56 -15.46 9.96 -8.85
CA LYS A 56 -16.81 9.95 -9.44
C LYS A 56 -17.77 10.90 -8.70
N LYS A 57 -17.58 11.08 -7.39
CA LYS A 57 -18.42 11.94 -6.55
C LYS A 57 -18.03 13.41 -6.67
N TYR A 58 -16.74 13.72 -6.66
CA TYR A 58 -16.26 15.12 -6.55
C TYR A 58 -15.82 15.72 -7.87
N GLY A 59 -15.38 14.91 -8.85
CA GLY A 59 -14.80 15.39 -10.11
C GLY A 59 -13.44 16.09 -9.97
N ASP A 60 -12.92 16.22 -8.76
CA ASP A 60 -11.71 16.96 -8.41
C ASP A 60 -10.77 16.11 -7.53
N TRP A 61 -9.49 16.04 -7.92
CA TRP A 61 -8.48 15.27 -7.20
C TRP A 61 -8.07 15.87 -5.85
N ALA A 62 -8.20 17.18 -5.66
CA ALA A 62 -7.93 17.80 -4.37
C ALA A 62 -8.98 17.38 -3.33
N ALA A 63 -10.27 17.38 -3.73
CA ALA A 63 -11.35 16.87 -2.89
C ALA A 63 -11.22 15.36 -2.63
N VAL A 64 -10.76 14.57 -3.62
CA VAL A 64 -10.46 13.16 -3.43
C VAL A 64 -9.37 12.98 -2.38
N ALA A 65 -8.26 13.71 -2.46
CA ALA A 65 -7.17 13.65 -1.49
C ALA A 65 -7.63 14.06 -0.08
N ALA A 66 -8.38 15.16 0.01
CA ALA A 66 -8.97 15.60 1.28
C ALA A 66 -9.89 14.52 1.87
N SER A 67 -10.73 13.90 1.04
CA SER A 67 -11.67 12.85 1.47
C SER A 67 -10.97 11.56 1.90
N TYR A 68 -9.83 11.25 1.30
CA TYR A 68 -9.03 10.09 1.71
C TYR A 68 -8.48 10.24 3.13
N ASN A 69 -8.02 11.44 3.47
CA ASN A 69 -7.53 11.75 4.82
C ASN A 69 -8.67 12.00 5.82
N GLY A 70 -9.66 12.84 5.44
CA GLY A 70 -10.71 13.31 6.33
C GLY A 70 -12.02 12.53 6.28
N GLY A 71 -12.18 11.61 5.31
CA GLY A 71 -13.41 10.86 5.07
C GLY A 71 -14.37 11.54 4.10
N MET A 72 -14.96 10.77 3.17
CA MET A 72 -15.87 11.31 2.15
C MET A 72 -17.08 12.04 2.73
N GLY A 73 -17.71 11.48 3.79
CA GLY A 73 -18.88 12.09 4.42
C GLY A 73 -18.55 13.46 5.01
N ARG A 74 -17.40 13.59 5.68
CA ARG A 74 -16.95 14.85 6.26
C ARG A 74 -16.71 15.91 5.18
N ILE A 75 -15.90 15.59 4.16
CA ILE A 75 -15.58 16.57 3.11
C ILE A 75 -16.85 17.01 2.37
N SER A 76 -17.76 16.08 2.06
CA SER A 76 -19.04 16.47 1.46
C SER A 76 -19.86 17.39 2.36
N GLY A 77 -19.88 17.13 3.65
CA GLY A 77 -20.56 17.97 4.62
C GLY A 77 -19.94 19.36 4.72
N GLU A 78 -18.62 19.46 4.68
CA GLU A 78 -17.93 20.75 4.76
C GLU A 78 -18.10 21.58 3.47
N LEU A 79 -18.11 20.96 2.28
CA LEU A 79 -18.41 21.65 1.03
C LEU A 79 -19.79 22.32 1.08
N VAL A 80 -20.81 21.61 1.56
CA VAL A 80 -22.14 22.17 1.71
C VAL A 80 -22.23 23.25 2.78
N LYS A 81 -21.66 23.02 3.97
CA LYS A 81 -21.74 23.96 5.09
C LYS A 81 -21.02 25.27 4.83
N GLN A 82 -19.91 25.21 4.09
CA GLN A 82 -19.08 26.38 3.81
C GLN A 82 -19.38 27.01 2.46
N ASP A 83 -20.41 26.50 1.74
CA ASP A 83 -20.82 26.97 0.41
C ASP A 83 -19.63 27.09 -0.55
N ALA A 84 -18.80 26.02 -0.58
CA ALA A 84 -17.55 26.01 -1.32
C ALA A 84 -17.62 25.05 -2.51
N ASP A 85 -17.15 25.49 -3.66
CA ASP A 85 -17.06 24.70 -4.89
C ASP A 85 -15.78 23.85 -4.98
N SER A 86 -14.76 24.23 -4.22
CA SER A 86 -13.46 23.57 -4.20
C SER A 86 -13.01 23.21 -2.79
N SER A 87 -12.31 22.07 -2.67
CA SER A 87 -11.70 21.67 -1.39
C SER A 87 -10.55 22.60 -0.97
N PHE A 88 -9.98 23.40 -1.88
CA PHE A 88 -8.99 24.42 -1.55
C PHE A 88 -9.58 25.62 -0.80
N ASP A 89 -10.87 25.86 -0.95
CA ASP A 89 -11.58 26.94 -0.28
C ASP A 89 -12.13 26.53 1.10
N LEU A 90 -11.97 25.27 1.47
CA LEU A 90 -12.46 24.74 2.74
C LEU A 90 -11.56 25.09 3.91
N TRP A 91 -12.15 25.55 4.99
CA TRP A 91 -11.53 25.59 6.30
C TRP A 91 -11.59 24.19 6.94
N LEU A 92 -10.51 23.44 6.82
CA LEU A 92 -10.38 22.08 7.33
C LEU A 92 -9.43 22.05 8.54
N VAL A 93 -9.42 20.92 9.27
CA VAL A 93 -8.39 20.66 10.27
C VAL A 93 -7.01 20.66 9.59
N GLU A 94 -6.02 21.17 10.31
CA GLU A 94 -4.66 21.36 9.79
C GLU A 94 -4.09 20.11 9.13
N GLU A 95 -4.32 18.92 9.70
CA GLU A 95 -3.87 17.65 9.14
C GLU A 95 -4.38 17.43 7.72
N THR A 96 -5.69 17.63 7.48
CA THR A 96 -6.31 17.41 6.16
C THR A 96 -5.89 18.48 5.16
N THR A 97 -5.81 19.75 5.59
CA THR A 97 -5.30 20.83 4.73
C THR A 97 -3.87 20.54 4.29
N ARG A 98 -2.97 20.24 5.22
CA ARG A 98 -1.57 19.93 4.91
C ARG A 98 -1.39 18.68 4.07
N TYR A 99 -2.32 17.72 4.16
CA TYR A 99 -2.25 16.46 3.41
C TYR A 99 -2.25 16.70 1.90
N ILE A 100 -3.14 17.58 1.40
CA ILE A 100 -3.22 17.93 -0.03
C ILE A 100 -1.89 18.54 -0.49
N TYR A 101 -1.39 19.54 0.21
CA TYR A 101 -0.14 20.22 -0.15
C TYR A 101 1.08 19.30 -0.07
N ARG A 102 1.11 18.37 0.89
CA ARG A 102 2.17 17.35 0.98
C ARG A 102 2.18 16.42 -0.23
N ILE A 103 1.00 16.01 -0.72
CA ILE A 103 0.92 15.20 -1.94
C ILE A 103 1.45 15.99 -3.13
N MET A 104 1.06 17.26 -3.27
CA MET A 104 1.54 18.11 -4.36
C MET A 104 3.06 18.30 -4.31
N ALA A 105 3.62 18.56 -3.12
CA ALA A 105 5.06 18.71 -2.93
C ALA A 105 5.84 17.45 -3.28
N ILE A 106 5.38 16.30 -2.78
CA ILE A 106 6.00 15.00 -3.08
C ILE A 106 5.90 14.68 -4.57
N LYS A 107 4.76 14.94 -5.20
CA LYS A 107 4.56 14.76 -6.63
C LYS A 107 5.61 15.51 -7.44
N GLN A 108 5.85 16.79 -7.11
CA GLN A 108 6.88 17.60 -7.78
C GLN A 108 8.29 16.99 -7.66
N ILE A 109 8.62 16.42 -6.50
CA ILE A 109 9.92 15.78 -6.28
C ILE A 109 10.04 14.50 -7.12
N PHE A 110 9.00 13.67 -7.12
CA PHE A 110 9.01 12.42 -7.88
C PHE A 110 9.01 12.63 -9.40
N GLU A 111 8.34 13.68 -9.89
CA GLU A 111 8.33 14.01 -11.32
C GLU A 111 9.62 14.66 -11.80
N ASN A 112 10.36 15.31 -10.90
CA ASN A 112 11.57 16.05 -11.25
C ASN A 112 12.70 15.80 -10.23
N PRO A 113 13.12 14.56 -9.99
CA PRO A 113 14.04 14.22 -8.89
C PRO A 113 15.38 14.99 -9.01
N SER A 114 15.94 15.12 -10.19
CA SER A 114 17.21 15.81 -10.41
C SER A 114 17.15 17.31 -10.06
N LYS A 115 16.01 17.96 -10.30
CA LYS A 115 15.79 19.37 -9.92
C LYS A 115 15.89 19.58 -8.40
N TYR A 116 15.59 18.55 -7.62
CA TYR A 116 15.63 18.56 -6.16
C TYR A 116 16.89 17.91 -5.58
N GLY A 117 17.91 17.70 -6.42
CA GLY A 117 19.21 17.18 -6.00
C GLY A 117 19.29 15.67 -5.85
N PHE A 118 18.27 14.93 -6.29
CA PHE A 118 18.31 13.46 -6.31
C PHE A 118 18.94 12.97 -7.61
N VAL A 119 20.07 12.28 -7.49
CA VAL A 119 20.74 11.62 -8.61
C VAL A 119 20.53 10.12 -8.45
N LEU A 120 19.59 9.57 -9.22
CA LEU A 120 19.26 8.15 -9.19
C LEU A 120 20.03 7.43 -10.29
N ARG A 121 20.82 6.44 -9.92
CA ARG A 121 21.52 5.54 -10.86
C ARG A 121 20.85 4.18 -10.82
N ALA A 122 20.95 3.44 -11.93
CA ALA A 122 20.43 2.09 -12.03
C ALA A 122 20.87 1.20 -10.86
N ARG A 123 22.13 1.30 -10.42
CA ARG A 123 22.69 0.55 -9.30
C ARG A 123 22.12 0.92 -7.93
N ASP A 124 21.48 2.11 -7.81
CA ASP A 124 20.91 2.61 -6.56
C ASP A 124 19.47 2.10 -6.35
N LEU A 125 18.89 1.44 -7.36
CA LEU A 125 17.50 0.98 -7.34
C LEU A 125 17.37 -0.45 -6.85
N TYR A 126 16.28 -0.72 -6.13
CA TYR A 126 15.97 -2.06 -5.66
C TYR A 126 15.39 -2.93 -6.77
N LYS A 127 15.81 -4.19 -6.82
CA LYS A 127 15.20 -5.19 -7.69
C LYS A 127 13.99 -5.85 -7.02
N PRO A 128 12.97 -6.24 -7.78
CA PRO A 128 11.99 -7.20 -7.29
C PRO A 128 12.68 -8.52 -6.93
N ILE A 129 12.36 -9.05 -5.77
CA ILE A 129 12.78 -10.40 -5.38
C ILE A 129 11.82 -11.39 -6.05
N PRO A 130 12.30 -12.35 -6.86
CA PRO A 130 11.44 -13.34 -7.50
C PRO A 130 10.69 -14.16 -6.46
N THR A 131 9.39 -14.33 -6.68
CA THR A 131 8.52 -15.15 -5.84
C THR A 131 7.70 -16.10 -6.69
N VAL A 132 7.27 -17.21 -6.09
CA VAL A 132 6.26 -18.11 -6.64
C VAL A 132 5.06 -18.12 -5.71
N ASP A 133 3.88 -18.00 -6.28
CA ASP A 133 2.62 -18.06 -5.52
C ASP A 133 2.20 -19.51 -5.29
N VAL A 134 2.01 -19.86 -4.03
CA VAL A 134 1.43 -21.14 -3.61
C VAL A 134 -0.01 -20.93 -3.20
N ALA A 135 -0.94 -21.60 -3.89
CA ALA A 135 -2.36 -21.54 -3.57
C ALA A 135 -2.68 -22.45 -2.35
N VAL A 136 -3.31 -21.88 -1.35
CA VAL A 136 -3.68 -22.56 -0.11
C VAL A 136 -5.18 -22.43 0.10
N SER A 137 -5.90 -23.56 0.04
CA SER A 137 -7.36 -23.64 0.25
C SER A 137 -7.74 -24.35 1.56
N GLN A 138 -6.76 -24.92 2.25
CA GLN A 138 -6.96 -25.59 3.54
C GLN A 138 -6.23 -24.84 4.65
N ASP A 139 -6.69 -25.01 5.89
CA ASP A 139 -6.07 -24.39 7.05
C ASP A 139 -4.64 -24.91 7.25
N ILE A 140 -3.71 -24.00 7.54
CA ILE A 140 -2.34 -24.34 7.93
C ILE A 140 -2.23 -24.12 9.44
N GLN A 141 -2.04 -25.18 10.20
CA GLN A 141 -1.93 -25.11 11.66
C GLN A 141 -0.57 -24.59 12.12
N ASN A 142 0.48 -24.78 11.32
CA ASN A 142 1.85 -24.37 11.65
C ASN A 142 2.56 -23.76 10.42
N LEU A 143 2.59 -22.43 10.37
CA LEU A 143 3.26 -21.69 9.29
C LEU A 143 4.78 -21.86 9.29
N SER A 144 5.40 -22.23 10.44
CA SER A 144 6.84 -22.52 10.47
C SER A 144 7.17 -23.84 9.78
N ALA A 145 6.34 -24.87 9.97
CA ALA A 145 6.47 -26.13 9.25
C ALA A 145 6.25 -25.91 7.75
N PHE A 146 5.19 -25.21 7.38
CA PHE A 146 4.91 -24.86 5.99
C PHE A 146 6.08 -24.10 5.32
N ALA A 147 6.67 -23.12 6.00
CA ALA A 147 7.83 -22.41 5.47
C ALA A 147 9.02 -23.35 5.21
N LYS A 148 9.31 -24.26 6.16
CA LYS A 148 10.38 -25.25 6.05
C LYS A 148 10.17 -26.21 4.88
N GLU A 149 8.94 -26.68 4.65
CA GLU A 149 8.55 -27.51 3.51
C GLU A 149 8.84 -26.81 2.16
N HIS A 150 8.74 -25.49 2.12
CA HIS A 150 9.03 -24.68 0.94
C HIS A 150 10.47 -24.15 0.89
N GLY A 151 11.37 -24.65 1.76
CA GLY A 151 12.80 -24.31 1.75
C GLY A 151 13.14 -22.89 2.20
N ILE A 152 12.24 -22.20 2.91
CA ILE A 152 12.40 -20.85 3.43
C ILE A 152 12.27 -20.78 4.95
N THR A 153 12.67 -19.69 5.55
CA THR A 153 12.44 -19.44 6.98
C THR A 153 11.04 -18.92 7.24
N TYR A 154 10.55 -19.10 8.47
CA TYR A 154 9.30 -18.45 8.91
C TYR A 154 9.36 -16.93 8.80
N ALA A 155 10.54 -16.34 9.05
CA ALA A 155 10.74 -14.89 8.90
C ALA A 155 10.57 -14.44 7.45
N ASP A 156 11.08 -15.21 6.48
CA ASP A 156 10.90 -14.92 5.06
C ASP A 156 9.43 -15.08 4.66
N LEU A 157 8.76 -16.14 5.08
CA LEU A 157 7.32 -16.30 4.84
C LEU A 157 6.53 -15.09 5.33
N LYS A 158 6.81 -14.60 6.53
CA LYS A 158 6.13 -13.42 7.11
C LYS A 158 6.51 -12.12 6.42
N ARG A 159 7.74 -12.00 5.93
CA ARG A 159 8.21 -10.81 5.19
C ARG A 159 7.49 -10.68 3.84
N PHE A 160 7.34 -11.77 3.12
CA PHE A 160 6.68 -11.79 1.81
C PHE A 160 5.15 -11.88 1.90
N ASN A 161 4.62 -12.28 3.06
CA ASN A 161 3.18 -12.33 3.34
C ASN A 161 2.85 -11.56 4.64
N PRO A 162 3.03 -10.24 4.68
CA PRO A 162 2.84 -9.44 5.90
C PRO A 162 1.39 -9.43 6.40
N TRP A 163 0.44 -9.82 5.56
CA TRP A 163 -0.98 -9.96 5.86
C TRP A 163 -1.33 -11.19 6.72
N LEU A 164 -0.41 -12.15 6.88
CA LEU A 164 -0.54 -13.24 7.85
C LEU A 164 -0.33 -12.70 9.27
N ARG A 165 -1.33 -12.77 10.14
CA ARG A 165 -1.30 -12.13 11.47
C ARG A 165 -0.94 -13.08 12.59
N ASP A 166 -1.09 -14.40 12.40
CA ASP A 166 -0.86 -15.43 13.40
C ASP A 166 0.25 -16.41 12.95
N ARG A 167 0.51 -17.44 13.74
CA ARG A 167 1.39 -18.58 13.44
C ARG A 167 0.69 -19.68 12.65
N LYS A 168 -0.61 -19.51 12.41
CA LYS A 168 -1.49 -20.38 11.61
C LYS A 168 -2.24 -19.54 10.57
N LEU A 169 -2.77 -20.20 9.56
CA LEU A 169 -3.71 -19.61 8.61
C LEU A 169 -5.03 -20.37 8.69
N VAL A 170 -6.11 -19.67 9.01
CA VAL A 170 -7.48 -20.19 8.89
C VAL A 170 -8.09 -19.61 7.64
N THR A 171 -8.38 -20.46 6.66
CA THR A 171 -8.85 -20.05 5.34
C THR A 171 -10.32 -19.63 5.32
N GLY A 172 -11.13 -20.21 6.19
CA GLY A 172 -12.57 -19.97 6.21
C GLY A 172 -13.25 -20.27 4.87
N GLY A 173 -12.76 -21.30 4.16
CA GLY A 173 -13.26 -21.70 2.85
C GLY A 173 -12.77 -20.88 1.67
N LYS A 174 -11.84 -19.92 1.88
CA LYS A 174 -11.21 -19.13 0.82
C LYS A 174 -9.89 -19.74 0.39
N THR A 175 -9.47 -19.44 -0.84
CA THR A 175 -8.12 -19.75 -1.31
C THR A 175 -7.26 -18.50 -1.19
N TYR A 176 -6.13 -18.64 -0.50
CA TYR A 176 -5.11 -17.60 -0.39
C TYR A 176 -3.89 -17.96 -1.25
N LYS A 177 -3.24 -16.96 -1.80
CA LYS A 177 -1.95 -17.09 -2.47
C LYS A 177 -0.86 -16.62 -1.51
N LEU A 178 0.06 -17.51 -1.16
CA LEU A 178 1.23 -17.21 -0.36
C LEU A 178 2.43 -17.04 -1.29
N SER A 179 3.04 -15.86 -1.26
CA SER A 179 4.24 -15.56 -2.04
C SER A 179 5.46 -16.18 -1.34
N ILE A 180 6.12 -17.09 -2.04
CA ILE A 180 7.32 -17.79 -1.56
C ILE A 180 8.54 -17.24 -2.32
N PRO A 181 9.48 -16.58 -1.66
CA PRO A 181 10.68 -16.06 -2.32
C PRO A 181 11.54 -17.20 -2.86
N GLN A 182 12.13 -16.96 -4.03
CA GLN A 182 12.94 -17.94 -4.72
C GLN A 182 14.41 -17.83 -4.31
N GLY A 183 14.86 -18.79 -3.55
CA GLY A 183 16.23 -19.20 -3.30
C GLY A 183 17.26 -18.09 -3.05
N LYS A 184 18.39 -18.20 -3.73
CA LYS A 184 19.56 -17.33 -3.53
C LYS A 184 19.37 -15.89 -4.04
N ASP A 185 18.31 -15.62 -4.78
CA ASP A 185 18.02 -14.31 -5.36
C ASP A 185 17.35 -13.34 -4.35
N MET A 186 17.11 -13.79 -3.12
CA MET A 186 16.71 -12.89 -2.03
C MET A 186 17.75 -11.83 -1.67
N TYR A 187 19.01 -12.05 -2.05
CA TYR A 187 20.11 -11.14 -1.74
C TYR A 187 20.64 -10.49 -3.00
N TYR A 188 20.43 -9.19 -3.10
CA TYR A 188 20.92 -8.41 -4.23
C TYR A 188 22.41 -8.43 -4.35
N LYS A 189 22.93 -8.83 -5.53
CA LYS A 189 24.32 -8.59 -5.91
C LYS A 189 24.47 -7.51 -6.98
N THR A 190 23.50 -7.39 -7.87
CA THR A 190 23.52 -6.38 -8.94
C THR A 190 22.10 -5.97 -9.31
N PRO A 191 21.78 -4.68 -9.42
CA PRO A 191 20.48 -4.22 -9.87
C PRO A 191 20.27 -4.58 -11.35
N ASN A 192 19.12 -5.15 -11.68
CA ASN A 192 18.64 -5.31 -13.04
C ASN A 192 17.50 -4.31 -13.25
N THR A 193 17.68 -3.42 -14.15
CA THR A 193 17.14 -2.08 -14.10
C THR A 193 15.92 -1.84 -14.98
N GLU A 194 15.12 -2.86 -15.25
CA GLU A 194 14.03 -2.76 -16.23
C GLU A 194 12.66 -2.36 -15.66
N VAL A 195 12.58 -1.93 -14.39
CA VAL A 195 11.28 -1.76 -13.69
C VAL A 195 10.95 -0.30 -13.35
N TYR A 196 11.63 0.68 -13.95
CA TYR A 196 11.40 2.09 -13.66
C TYR A 196 11.43 2.96 -14.93
N ASP A 197 10.83 4.13 -14.82
CA ASP A 197 10.85 5.12 -15.88
C ASP A 197 12.30 5.60 -16.12
N SER A 198 12.78 5.46 -17.33
CA SER A 198 14.13 5.89 -17.71
C SER A 198 14.38 7.39 -17.49
N ALA A 199 13.33 8.20 -17.41
CA ALA A 199 13.42 9.62 -17.10
C ALA A 199 13.89 9.90 -15.66
N TRP A 200 13.79 8.91 -14.76
CA TRP A 200 14.24 9.04 -13.36
C TRP A 200 15.71 8.71 -13.17
N VAL A 201 16.32 8.08 -14.14
CA VAL A 201 17.69 7.55 -14.03
C VAL A 201 18.64 8.39 -14.85
N VAL A 202 19.72 8.85 -14.21
CA VAL A 202 20.82 9.50 -14.90
C VAL A 202 21.60 8.42 -15.65
N SER A 203 21.79 8.60 -16.97
CA SER A 203 22.66 7.71 -17.75
C SER A 203 24.07 7.71 -17.14
N GLU A 204 24.60 6.54 -16.86
CA GLU A 204 26.01 6.36 -16.51
C GLU A 204 26.81 6.55 -17.82
N ASN A 205 27.25 7.77 -18.12
CA ASN A 205 28.30 8.06 -19.10
C ASN A 205 29.64 8.10 -18.39
#